data_808dfaa13ed88d187285a3013d015e66
#
_entry.id   808dfaa13ed88d187285a3013d015e66
#
_cell.length_a   1.000
_cell.length_b   1.000
_cell.length_c   1.000
_cell.angle_alpha   90.00
_cell.angle_beta   90.00
_cell.angle_gamma   90.00
#
_symmetry.space_group_name_H-M   'P 1'
#
loop_
_entity.id
_entity.type
_entity.pdbx_description
1 polymer ?
#
loop_
_entity_poly.entity_id
_entity_poly.type
_entity_poly.pdbx_seq_one_letter_code
_entity_poly.pdbx_strand_id
1 'polypeptide(L)'
;MSSATMALHGQQLPDPVPNPHRQGELVFERWANCRPQMAAKLATAFVEGQLTERERAVAIEVFKCLARDLEIEVRRALAEHIKASPLLPHSIALQLARDVASVSVPLLQSSPVLTDADLVDIIGDGDPAKQRAIAGRATLSEIVSGALVDTGVKSVIEILLANDGALISDDSYKSLLDSFADDVTIQGLLVERPVLPFAVKERLICLVCSALRARLTDKHNIPDELAEQLSAHGRERTLVQSLAALKSGQEIEAAVERLHRKDGLTPTLLLRTLSLGLFEFFGAGIAALAQVPSGKAQNALRKAGTPALVSLYERAKLPEQLKPAFQIVLEVVLERRRAGHTGNQPEAEMRMVAELARAYRQISPDSLESVIYQLSRLKVEDSDDLRL
;
A
#
# COMPACT_ATOMS: atom_id res chain seq x y z
N MET A 1 82.57 -31.08 -64.63
CA MET A 1 82.72 -30.92 -63.19
C MET A 1 81.35 -30.83 -62.60
N SER A 2 80.90 -31.94 -62.07
CA SER A 2 79.50 -32.22 -61.70
C SER A 2 79.40 -32.14 -60.18
N SER A 3 78.43 -31.39 -59.68
CA SER A 3 78.08 -31.42 -58.27
C SER A 3 76.67 -31.91 -58.11
N ALA A 4 76.53 -33.08 -57.58
CA ALA A 4 75.25 -33.70 -57.24
C ALA A 4 74.74 -33.17 -55.90
N THR A 5 73.61 -32.64 -55.88
CA THR A 5 72.86 -32.19 -54.64
C THR A 5 71.91 -33.33 -54.23
N MET A 6 72.23 -33.90 -53.08
CA MET A 6 71.51 -35.00 -52.45
C MET A 6 70.26 -34.44 -51.70
N ALA A 7 69.08 -34.84 -52.11
CA ALA A 7 67.82 -34.46 -51.48
C ALA A 7 67.61 -35.30 -50.19
N LEU A 8 67.56 -34.63 -49.06
CA LEU A 8 67.12 -35.22 -47.79
C LEU A 8 65.64 -35.37 -47.74
N HIS A 9 65.14 -36.58 -47.69
CA HIS A 9 63.79 -36.93 -47.38
C HIS A 9 63.43 -36.51 -45.95
N GLY A 10 62.55 -35.53 -45.82
CA GLY A 10 61.95 -35.20 -44.53
C GLY A 10 61.01 -36.32 -44.10
N GLN A 11 61.40 -37.05 -43.07
CA GLN A 11 60.43 -37.90 -42.35
C GLN A 11 59.46 -37.02 -41.58
N GLN A 12 58.15 -37.06 -41.99
CA GLN A 12 57.07 -36.57 -41.17
C GLN A 12 57.01 -37.40 -39.87
N LEU A 13 57.22 -36.76 -38.76
CA LEU A 13 56.91 -37.34 -37.44
C LEU A 13 55.43 -37.69 -37.41
N PRO A 14 55.02 -38.84 -36.92
CA PRO A 14 53.65 -39.20 -36.77
C PRO A 14 52.99 -38.20 -35.79
N ASP A 15 51.75 -37.77 -36.11
CA ASP A 15 50.92 -36.93 -35.27
C ASP A 15 50.92 -37.50 -33.85
N PRO A 16 51.02 -36.65 -32.81
CA PRO A 16 51.00 -37.11 -31.42
C PRO A 16 49.71 -37.86 -31.14
N VAL A 17 49.80 -39.12 -30.76
CA VAL A 17 48.68 -39.96 -30.34
C VAL A 17 47.86 -39.18 -29.32
N PRO A 18 46.55 -38.97 -29.52
CA PRO A 18 45.73 -38.19 -28.62
C PRO A 18 45.77 -38.85 -27.21
N ASN A 19 46.19 -38.11 -26.22
CA ASN A 19 46.25 -38.57 -24.83
C ASN A 19 44.85 -39.01 -24.40
N PRO A 20 44.60 -40.29 -24.05
CA PRO A 20 43.27 -40.81 -23.70
C PRO A 20 42.64 -40.07 -22.48
N HIS A 21 43.48 -39.52 -21.60
CA HIS A 21 42.99 -38.68 -20.50
C HIS A 21 42.38 -37.34 -21.00
N ARG A 22 42.98 -36.72 -22.02
CA ARG A 22 42.50 -35.48 -22.63
C ARG A 22 41.20 -35.69 -23.42
N GLN A 23 41.02 -36.84 -24.04
CA GLN A 23 39.75 -37.20 -24.70
C GLN A 23 38.65 -37.43 -23.70
N GLY A 24 38.94 -38.05 -22.54
CA GLY A 24 37.99 -38.25 -21.45
C GLY A 24 37.53 -36.90 -20.85
N GLU A 25 38.46 -35.98 -20.62
CA GLU A 25 38.13 -34.62 -20.14
C GLU A 25 37.27 -33.83 -21.14
N LEU A 26 37.59 -33.85 -22.44
CA LEU A 26 36.85 -33.19 -23.48
C LEU A 26 35.42 -33.77 -23.66
N VAL A 27 35.26 -35.07 -23.50
CA VAL A 27 33.97 -35.74 -23.52
C VAL A 27 33.17 -35.39 -22.27
N PHE A 28 33.78 -35.34 -21.12
CA PHE A 28 33.17 -34.96 -19.86
C PHE A 28 32.73 -33.49 -19.86
N GLU A 29 33.61 -32.58 -20.32
CA GLU A 29 33.28 -31.15 -20.50
C GLU A 29 32.15 -30.93 -21.52
N ARG A 30 32.15 -31.63 -22.65
CA ARG A 30 31.05 -31.60 -23.61
C ARG A 30 29.73 -32.10 -23.00
N TRP A 31 29.81 -33.16 -22.21
CA TRP A 31 28.63 -33.72 -21.55
C TRP A 31 28.07 -32.78 -20.47
N ALA A 32 28.97 -32.19 -19.66
CA ALA A 32 28.58 -31.18 -18.67
C ALA A 32 27.90 -29.97 -19.31
N ASN A 33 28.43 -29.46 -20.43
CA ASN A 33 27.88 -28.33 -21.18
C ASN A 33 26.57 -28.65 -21.91
N CYS A 34 26.28 -29.91 -22.24
CA CYS A 34 25.03 -30.31 -22.91
C CYS A 34 23.84 -30.47 -21.93
N ARG A 35 24.10 -30.80 -20.65
CA ARG A 35 23.01 -31.06 -19.68
C ARG A 35 22.08 -29.88 -19.44
N PRO A 36 22.56 -28.64 -19.25
CA PRO A 36 21.67 -27.47 -19.09
C PRO A 36 20.80 -27.24 -20.32
N GLN A 37 21.35 -27.41 -21.52
CA GLN A 37 20.62 -27.26 -22.78
C GLN A 37 19.54 -28.34 -22.97
N MET A 38 19.85 -29.58 -22.56
CA MET A 38 18.86 -30.67 -22.56
C MET A 38 17.76 -30.42 -21.55
N ALA A 39 18.08 -29.97 -20.35
CA ALA A 39 17.12 -29.58 -19.33
C ALA A 39 16.16 -28.49 -19.85
N ALA A 40 16.71 -27.44 -20.46
CA ALA A 40 15.95 -26.36 -21.06
C ALA A 40 14.99 -26.86 -22.17
N LYS A 41 15.49 -27.66 -23.12
CA LYS A 41 14.65 -28.18 -24.24
C LYS A 41 13.52 -29.07 -23.75
N LEU A 42 13.79 -29.98 -22.81
CA LEU A 42 12.77 -30.86 -22.25
C LEU A 42 11.74 -30.04 -21.45
N ALA A 43 12.20 -29.06 -20.67
CA ALA A 43 11.32 -28.18 -19.92
C ALA A 43 10.42 -27.35 -20.85
N THR A 44 10.96 -26.79 -21.93
CA THR A 44 10.18 -26.05 -22.93
C THR A 44 9.11 -26.95 -23.57
N ALA A 45 9.48 -28.15 -24.05
CA ALA A 45 8.51 -29.09 -24.63
C ALA A 45 7.40 -29.50 -23.64
N PHE A 46 7.73 -29.61 -22.35
CA PHE A 46 6.78 -29.89 -21.28
C PHE A 46 5.77 -28.75 -21.08
N VAL A 47 6.25 -27.51 -21.05
CA VAL A 47 5.42 -26.31 -20.83
C VAL A 47 4.55 -26.01 -22.04
N GLU A 48 5.07 -26.17 -23.26
CA GLU A 48 4.33 -25.94 -24.52
C GLU A 48 3.30 -27.03 -24.85
N GLY A 49 3.22 -28.08 -24.02
CA GLY A 49 2.26 -29.15 -24.21
C GLY A 49 2.56 -30.06 -25.39
N GLN A 50 3.81 -30.10 -25.89
CA GLN A 50 4.24 -30.91 -27.03
C GLN A 50 4.39 -32.39 -26.69
N LEU A 51 4.30 -32.74 -25.38
CA LEU A 51 4.48 -34.09 -24.88
C LEU A 51 3.13 -34.81 -24.70
N THR A 52 3.05 -36.06 -25.11
CA THR A 52 1.95 -36.95 -24.75
C THR A 52 1.93 -37.24 -23.24
N GLU A 53 0.84 -37.79 -22.72
CA GLU A 53 0.76 -38.09 -21.26
C GLU A 53 1.86 -39.03 -20.78
N ARG A 54 2.23 -40.02 -21.61
CA ARG A 54 3.33 -40.97 -21.29
C ARG A 54 4.69 -40.25 -21.28
N GLU A 55 4.95 -39.40 -22.26
CA GLU A 55 6.19 -38.63 -22.34
C GLU A 55 6.27 -37.61 -21.19
N ARG A 56 5.13 -37.02 -20.81
CA ARG A 56 5.06 -36.11 -19.66
C ARG A 56 5.41 -36.83 -18.36
N ALA A 57 4.90 -38.04 -18.16
CA ALA A 57 5.25 -38.83 -16.98
C ALA A 57 6.75 -39.12 -16.91
N VAL A 58 7.38 -39.48 -18.06
CA VAL A 58 8.83 -39.67 -18.15
C VAL A 58 9.60 -38.37 -17.89
N ALA A 59 9.13 -37.25 -18.46
CA ALA A 59 9.75 -35.95 -18.26
C ALA A 59 9.75 -35.55 -16.77
N ILE A 60 8.68 -35.82 -16.02
CA ILE A 60 8.62 -35.59 -14.56
C ILE A 60 9.69 -36.40 -13.82
N GLU A 61 9.91 -37.67 -14.16
CA GLU A 61 10.98 -38.46 -13.55
C GLU A 61 12.37 -37.91 -13.88
N VAL A 62 12.58 -37.46 -15.13
CA VAL A 62 13.80 -36.77 -15.52
C VAL A 62 13.98 -35.47 -14.73
N PHE A 63 12.92 -34.66 -14.54
CA PHE A 63 12.99 -33.42 -13.75
C PHE A 63 13.35 -33.68 -12.30
N LYS A 64 12.87 -34.78 -11.67
CA LYS A 64 13.29 -35.17 -10.32
C LYS A 64 14.81 -35.41 -10.23
N CYS A 65 15.39 -36.02 -11.28
CA CYS A 65 16.82 -36.22 -11.36
C CYS A 65 17.57 -34.91 -11.56
N LEU A 66 17.14 -34.11 -12.54
CA LEU A 66 17.77 -32.81 -12.86
C LEU A 66 17.66 -31.78 -11.73
N ALA A 67 16.59 -31.80 -10.95
CA ALA A 67 16.43 -30.94 -9.77
C ALA A 67 17.40 -31.27 -8.63
N ARG A 68 18.06 -32.43 -8.69
CA ARG A 68 19.11 -32.89 -7.77
C ARG A 68 20.49 -32.92 -8.40
N ASP A 69 20.63 -32.39 -9.60
CA ASP A 69 21.96 -32.37 -10.28
C ASP A 69 22.97 -31.58 -9.43
N LEU A 70 24.21 -32.02 -9.40
CA LEU A 70 25.29 -31.37 -8.67
C LEU A 70 25.60 -29.97 -9.25
N GLU A 71 25.41 -29.82 -10.57
CA GLU A 71 25.68 -28.57 -11.27
C GLU A 71 24.54 -27.58 -11.11
N ILE A 72 24.82 -26.41 -10.53
CA ILE A 72 23.84 -25.34 -10.34
C ILE A 72 23.23 -24.89 -11.67
N GLU A 73 24.04 -24.83 -12.74
CA GLU A 73 23.62 -24.40 -14.07
C GLU A 73 22.53 -25.32 -14.66
N VAL A 74 22.58 -26.62 -14.38
CA VAL A 74 21.53 -27.56 -14.81
C VAL A 74 20.22 -27.29 -14.07
N ARG A 75 20.29 -27.12 -12.74
CA ARG A 75 19.13 -26.82 -11.91
C ARG A 75 18.54 -25.46 -12.27
N ARG A 76 19.38 -24.45 -12.53
CA ARG A 76 18.95 -23.10 -12.97
C ARG A 76 18.26 -23.16 -14.32
N ALA A 77 18.83 -23.85 -15.29
CA ALA A 77 18.22 -24.00 -16.62
C ALA A 77 16.86 -24.68 -16.54
N LEU A 78 16.73 -25.73 -15.71
CA LEU A 78 15.44 -26.37 -15.47
C LEU A 78 14.46 -25.36 -14.84
N ALA A 79 14.83 -24.73 -13.75
CA ALA A 79 13.98 -23.80 -13.00
C ALA A 79 13.45 -22.65 -13.88
N GLU A 80 14.31 -22.04 -14.69
CA GLU A 80 13.96 -20.92 -15.58
C GLU A 80 12.87 -21.31 -16.59
N HIS A 81 12.93 -22.53 -17.14
CA HIS A 81 11.98 -22.94 -18.20
C HIS A 81 10.67 -23.52 -17.64
N ILE A 82 10.65 -24.09 -16.42
CA ILE A 82 9.44 -24.67 -15.84
C ILE A 82 8.70 -23.73 -14.86
N LYS A 83 9.26 -22.56 -14.53
CA LYS A 83 8.78 -21.65 -13.46
C LYS A 83 7.29 -21.31 -13.55
N ALA A 84 6.72 -21.19 -14.73
CA ALA A 84 5.32 -20.79 -14.94
C ALA A 84 4.37 -21.98 -15.20
N SER A 85 4.89 -23.22 -15.17
CA SER A 85 4.07 -24.39 -15.50
C SER A 85 3.12 -24.77 -14.35
N PRO A 86 1.80 -24.79 -14.57
CA PRO A 86 0.84 -25.29 -13.58
C PRO A 86 0.85 -26.82 -13.47
N LEU A 87 1.50 -27.52 -14.40
CA LEU A 87 1.59 -28.98 -14.45
C LEU A 87 2.80 -29.53 -13.70
N LEU A 88 3.67 -28.65 -13.18
CA LEU A 88 4.85 -29.06 -12.43
C LEU A 88 4.42 -29.68 -11.10
N PRO A 89 4.93 -30.89 -10.76
CA PRO A 89 4.68 -31.45 -9.44
C PRO A 89 5.18 -30.54 -8.32
N HIS A 90 4.34 -30.30 -7.31
CA HIS A 90 4.65 -29.44 -6.17
C HIS A 90 5.99 -29.78 -5.49
N SER A 91 6.31 -31.09 -5.34
CA SER A 91 7.55 -31.53 -4.72
C SER A 91 8.82 -31.07 -5.47
N ILE A 92 8.76 -30.99 -6.83
CA ILE A 92 9.87 -30.48 -7.65
C ILE A 92 9.96 -28.96 -7.54
N ALA A 93 8.81 -28.27 -7.61
CA ALA A 93 8.73 -26.82 -7.43
C ALA A 93 9.33 -26.40 -6.08
N LEU A 94 8.91 -27.03 -5.00
CA LEU A 94 9.37 -26.73 -3.64
C LEU A 94 10.87 -27.03 -3.47
N GLN A 95 11.37 -28.14 -4.06
CA GLN A 95 12.78 -28.49 -4.00
C GLN A 95 13.65 -27.40 -4.66
N LEU A 96 13.28 -26.96 -5.87
CA LEU A 96 14.01 -25.89 -6.58
C LEU A 96 13.81 -24.51 -5.93
N ALA A 97 12.65 -24.25 -5.32
CA ALA A 97 12.39 -23.01 -4.60
C ALA A 97 13.24 -22.87 -3.32
N ARG A 98 13.64 -23.96 -2.72
CA ARG A 98 14.56 -23.99 -1.54
C ARG A 98 16.05 -24.02 -1.90
N ASP A 99 16.37 -24.10 -3.18
CA ASP A 99 17.76 -24.10 -3.66
C ASP A 99 18.44 -22.73 -3.48
N VAL A 100 19.68 -22.60 -3.95
CA VAL A 100 20.39 -21.32 -3.98
C VAL A 100 19.62 -20.26 -4.79
N ALA A 101 19.83 -18.98 -4.48
CA ALA A 101 19.04 -17.90 -5.04
C ALA A 101 19.00 -17.88 -6.59
N SER A 102 20.10 -18.23 -7.26
CA SER A 102 20.17 -18.30 -8.74
C SER A 102 19.23 -19.34 -9.36
N VAL A 103 18.84 -20.35 -8.60
CA VAL A 103 17.89 -21.40 -9.03
C VAL A 103 16.47 -21.08 -8.55
N SER A 104 16.33 -20.63 -7.31
CA SER A 104 15.02 -20.45 -6.66
C SER A 104 14.26 -19.20 -7.11
N VAL A 105 14.96 -18.08 -7.37
CA VAL A 105 14.32 -16.78 -7.68
C VAL A 105 13.32 -16.86 -8.84
N PRO A 106 13.60 -17.48 -9.99
CA PRO A 106 12.63 -17.59 -11.09
C PRO A 106 11.33 -18.28 -10.69
N LEU A 107 11.42 -19.37 -9.89
CA LEU A 107 10.24 -20.07 -9.38
C LEU A 107 9.47 -19.27 -8.33
N LEU A 108 10.19 -18.65 -7.38
CA LEU A 108 9.59 -17.83 -6.34
C LEU A 108 8.81 -16.66 -6.92
N GLN A 109 9.25 -16.08 -8.04
CA GLN A 109 8.56 -15.00 -8.73
C GLN A 109 7.29 -15.44 -9.47
N SER A 110 7.31 -16.63 -10.09
CA SER A 110 6.32 -16.92 -11.15
C SER A 110 5.56 -18.23 -10.96
N SER A 111 6.00 -19.16 -10.10
CA SER A 111 5.37 -20.48 -10.02
C SER A 111 3.96 -20.42 -9.42
N PRO A 112 2.94 -20.93 -10.14
CA PRO A 112 1.59 -21.03 -9.62
C PRO A 112 1.38 -22.22 -8.68
N VAL A 113 2.38 -23.08 -8.55
CA VAL A 113 2.27 -24.36 -7.82
C VAL A 113 2.68 -24.23 -6.35
N LEU A 114 3.46 -23.18 -6.03
CA LEU A 114 3.88 -22.89 -4.65
C LEU A 114 2.71 -22.32 -3.86
N THR A 115 2.45 -22.89 -2.70
CA THR A 115 1.39 -22.46 -1.77
C THR A 115 1.87 -21.30 -0.90
N ASP A 116 0.93 -20.57 -0.29
CA ASP A 116 1.24 -19.52 0.68
C ASP A 116 2.09 -20.04 1.84
N ALA A 117 1.82 -21.26 2.32
CA ALA A 117 2.60 -21.88 3.38
C ALA A 117 4.06 -22.12 2.96
N ASP A 118 4.30 -22.58 1.73
CA ASP A 118 5.66 -22.74 1.20
C ASP A 118 6.39 -21.40 1.12
N LEU A 119 5.69 -20.35 0.67
CA LEU A 119 6.28 -19.00 0.54
C LEU A 119 6.63 -18.42 1.90
N VAL A 120 5.76 -18.59 2.91
CA VAL A 120 6.00 -18.13 4.29
C VAL A 120 7.21 -18.86 4.91
N ASP A 121 7.30 -20.18 4.72
CA ASP A 121 8.47 -20.96 5.19
C ASP A 121 9.77 -20.44 4.57
N ILE A 122 9.77 -20.19 3.24
CA ILE A 122 10.96 -19.69 2.52
C ILE A 122 11.31 -18.25 2.92
N ILE A 123 10.32 -17.41 3.23
CA ILE A 123 10.56 -16.07 3.80
C ILE A 123 11.28 -16.19 5.14
N GLY A 124 10.88 -17.17 5.97
CA GLY A 124 11.49 -17.46 7.26
C GLY A 124 12.94 -17.92 7.20
N ASP A 125 13.42 -18.46 6.06
CA ASP A 125 14.83 -18.81 5.85
C ASP A 125 15.78 -17.58 5.89
N GLY A 126 15.24 -16.37 5.75
CA GLY A 126 15.98 -15.13 5.95
C GLY A 126 16.83 -14.67 4.75
N ASP A 127 16.74 -15.31 3.57
CA ASP A 127 17.46 -14.88 2.36
C ASP A 127 16.78 -13.66 1.70
N PRO A 128 17.41 -12.46 1.72
CA PRO A 128 16.78 -11.25 1.15
C PRO A 128 16.56 -11.33 -0.36
N ALA A 129 17.32 -12.14 -1.10
CA ALA A 129 17.10 -12.30 -2.54
C ALA A 129 15.82 -13.09 -2.82
N LYS A 130 15.57 -14.15 -2.04
CA LYS A 130 14.34 -14.92 -2.11
C LYS A 130 13.12 -14.10 -1.65
N GLN A 131 13.27 -13.36 -0.55
CA GLN A 131 12.22 -12.47 -0.04
C GLN A 131 11.83 -11.40 -1.07
N ARG A 132 12.79 -10.76 -1.73
CA ARG A 132 12.52 -9.80 -2.83
C ARG A 132 11.82 -10.46 -4.02
N ALA A 133 12.21 -11.67 -4.37
CA ALA A 133 11.58 -12.42 -5.44
C ALA A 133 10.10 -12.71 -5.13
N ILE A 134 9.79 -13.11 -3.91
CA ILE A 134 8.43 -13.34 -3.45
C ILE A 134 7.63 -12.03 -3.44
N ALA A 135 8.20 -10.93 -2.92
CA ALA A 135 7.56 -9.62 -2.89
C ALA A 135 7.19 -9.09 -4.28
N GLY A 136 7.93 -9.48 -5.32
CA GLY A 136 7.68 -9.11 -6.73
C GLY A 136 6.70 -10.01 -7.48
N ARG A 137 6.00 -10.95 -6.82
CA ARG A 137 4.99 -11.80 -7.47
C ARG A 137 3.82 -10.97 -7.96
N ALA A 138 3.22 -11.37 -9.08
CA ALA A 138 2.07 -10.68 -9.66
C ALA A 138 0.89 -10.53 -8.69
N THR A 139 0.68 -11.50 -7.82
CA THR A 139 -0.34 -11.47 -6.75
C THR A 139 0.22 -12.05 -5.48
N LEU A 140 -0.10 -11.44 -4.34
CA LEU A 140 0.26 -11.90 -3.01
C LEU A 140 -0.95 -11.87 -2.09
N SER A 141 -1.11 -12.92 -1.28
CA SER A 141 -2.12 -12.96 -0.23
C SER A 141 -1.71 -12.07 0.96
N GLU A 142 -2.67 -11.74 1.81
CA GLU A 142 -2.41 -11.00 3.06
C GLU A 142 -1.45 -11.75 3.99
N ILE A 143 -1.51 -13.09 4.00
CA ILE A 143 -0.65 -13.94 4.84
C ILE A 143 0.82 -13.80 4.41
N VAL A 144 1.10 -13.93 3.11
CA VAL A 144 2.46 -13.82 2.57
C VAL A 144 2.97 -12.38 2.69
N SER A 145 2.12 -11.39 2.43
CA SER A 145 2.47 -9.97 2.61
C SER A 145 2.79 -9.65 4.07
N GLY A 146 2.04 -10.21 5.02
CA GLY A 146 2.31 -10.08 6.45
C GLY A 146 3.68 -10.65 6.83
N ALA A 147 3.98 -11.87 6.38
CA ALA A 147 5.30 -12.48 6.61
C ALA A 147 6.45 -11.65 6.03
N LEU A 148 6.28 -11.02 4.86
CA LEU A 148 7.28 -10.11 4.29
C LEU A 148 7.44 -8.83 5.13
N VAL A 149 6.35 -8.26 5.64
CA VAL A 149 6.40 -7.09 6.54
C VAL A 149 7.14 -7.42 7.83
N ASP A 150 6.89 -8.60 8.42
CA ASP A 150 7.51 -9.05 9.66
C ASP A 150 9.04 -9.24 9.54
N THR A 151 9.57 -9.40 8.32
CA THR A 151 11.03 -9.45 8.10
C THR A 151 11.74 -8.15 8.50
N GLY A 152 11.05 -7.01 8.43
CA GLY A 152 11.64 -5.69 8.68
C GLY A 152 12.70 -5.24 7.65
N VAL A 153 12.89 -6.00 6.57
CA VAL A 153 13.92 -5.70 5.55
C VAL A 153 13.41 -4.62 4.59
N LYS A 154 13.94 -3.41 4.71
CA LYS A 154 13.50 -2.23 3.94
C LYS A 154 13.39 -2.50 2.44
N SER A 155 14.41 -3.10 1.81
CA SER A 155 14.40 -3.36 0.36
C SER A 155 13.32 -4.37 -0.09
N VAL A 156 12.86 -5.23 0.79
CA VAL A 156 11.74 -6.17 0.54
C VAL A 156 10.42 -5.41 0.65
N ILE A 157 10.29 -4.57 1.67
CA ILE A 157 9.11 -3.75 1.93
C ILE A 157 8.88 -2.73 0.79
N GLU A 158 9.94 -2.12 0.26
CA GLU A 158 9.85 -1.22 -0.89
C GLU A 158 9.25 -1.93 -2.11
N ILE A 159 9.69 -3.15 -2.43
CA ILE A 159 9.14 -3.94 -3.53
C ILE A 159 7.69 -4.35 -3.25
N LEU A 160 7.38 -4.78 -2.02
CA LEU A 160 6.03 -5.15 -1.61
C LEU A 160 5.05 -3.98 -1.75
N LEU A 161 5.44 -2.78 -1.31
CA LEU A 161 4.60 -1.58 -1.38
C LEU A 161 4.41 -1.08 -2.81
N ALA A 162 5.42 -1.23 -3.68
CA ALA A 162 5.33 -0.93 -5.10
C ALA A 162 4.50 -1.96 -5.90
N ASN A 163 4.17 -3.09 -5.30
CA ASN A 163 3.41 -4.16 -5.94
C ASN A 163 1.90 -3.97 -5.75
N ASP A 164 1.20 -3.48 -6.76
CA ASP A 164 -0.26 -3.27 -6.72
C ASP A 164 -1.06 -4.57 -6.55
N GLY A 165 -0.51 -5.71 -6.94
CA GLY A 165 -1.14 -7.02 -6.77
C GLY A 165 -0.98 -7.64 -5.38
N ALA A 166 -0.26 -6.98 -4.47
CA ALA A 166 -0.10 -7.45 -3.11
C ALA A 166 -1.27 -7.00 -2.23
N LEU A 167 -1.94 -7.96 -1.60
CA LEU A 167 -2.94 -7.69 -0.56
C LEU A 167 -2.22 -7.48 0.78
N ILE A 168 -2.44 -6.34 1.41
CA ILE A 168 -1.80 -5.98 2.69
C ILE A 168 -2.91 -5.77 3.71
N SER A 169 -2.85 -6.47 4.83
CA SER A 169 -3.82 -6.37 5.91
C SER A 169 -3.67 -5.04 6.69
N ASP A 170 -4.74 -4.63 7.37
CA ASP A 170 -4.73 -3.44 8.23
C ASP A 170 -3.65 -3.51 9.32
N ASP A 171 -3.38 -4.71 9.87
CA ASP A 171 -2.38 -4.91 10.91
C ASP A 171 -0.96 -4.81 10.32
N SER A 172 -0.73 -5.35 9.12
CA SER A 172 0.54 -5.16 8.39
C SER A 172 0.80 -3.69 8.08
N TYR A 173 -0.22 -2.93 7.67
CA TYR A 173 -0.06 -1.47 7.49
C TYR A 173 0.30 -0.74 8.80
N LYS A 174 -0.29 -1.14 9.94
CA LYS A 174 0.06 -0.56 11.25
C LYS A 174 1.52 -0.84 11.59
N SER A 175 1.95 -2.11 11.45
CA SER A 175 3.34 -2.51 11.69
C SER A 175 4.33 -1.73 10.83
N LEU A 176 4.01 -1.51 9.54
CA LEU A 176 4.82 -0.69 8.64
C LEU A 176 4.94 0.76 9.12
N LEU A 177 3.80 1.38 9.49
CA LEU A 177 3.78 2.77 9.97
C LEU A 177 4.48 2.96 11.33
N ASP A 178 4.50 1.92 12.17
CA ASP A 178 5.19 1.98 13.45
C ASP A 178 6.70 1.73 13.28
N SER A 179 7.09 0.82 12.39
CA SER A 179 8.50 0.49 12.16
C SER A 179 9.24 1.50 11.27
N PHE A 180 8.53 2.16 10.34
CA PHE A 180 9.09 3.08 9.35
C PHE A 180 8.45 4.48 9.41
N ALA A 181 8.07 4.93 10.62
CA ALA A 181 7.39 6.21 10.83
C ALA A 181 8.16 7.41 10.25
N ASP A 182 9.48 7.38 10.28
CA ASP A 182 10.36 8.48 9.84
C ASP A 182 10.94 8.27 8.42
N ASP A 183 10.61 7.14 7.77
CA ASP A 183 11.15 6.81 6.44
C ASP A 183 10.30 7.42 5.33
N VAL A 184 10.81 8.52 4.75
CA VAL A 184 10.12 9.27 3.69
C VAL A 184 9.88 8.42 2.43
N THR A 185 10.76 7.47 2.12
CA THR A 185 10.60 6.57 0.96
C THR A 185 9.42 5.64 1.15
N ILE A 186 9.34 5.01 2.33
CA ILE A 186 8.23 4.11 2.67
C ILE A 186 6.91 4.88 2.75
N GLN A 187 6.91 6.09 3.35
CA GLN A 187 5.73 6.96 3.37
C GLN A 187 5.26 7.31 1.95
N GLY A 188 6.19 7.64 1.04
CA GLY A 188 5.88 7.92 -0.36
C GLY A 188 5.22 6.74 -1.06
N LEU A 189 5.80 5.54 -0.94
CA LEU A 189 5.23 4.32 -1.53
C LEU A 189 3.85 3.98 -0.95
N LEU A 190 3.62 4.21 0.34
CA LEU A 190 2.30 4.04 0.94
C LEU A 190 1.27 4.98 0.33
N VAL A 191 1.63 6.25 0.11
CA VAL A 191 0.71 7.26 -0.49
C VAL A 191 0.35 6.92 -1.94
N GLU A 192 1.27 6.32 -2.70
CA GLU A 192 1.05 5.94 -4.10
C GLU A 192 0.13 4.72 -4.28
N ARG A 193 -0.13 3.95 -3.24
CA ARG A 193 -1.01 2.79 -3.34
C ARG A 193 -2.45 3.17 -3.69
N PRO A 194 -3.08 2.48 -4.67
CA PRO A 194 -4.39 2.83 -5.19
C PRO A 194 -5.51 2.69 -4.14
N VAL A 195 -5.37 1.75 -3.22
CA VAL A 195 -6.34 1.53 -2.15
C VAL A 195 -5.63 1.48 -0.80
N LEU A 196 -5.94 2.46 0.05
CA LEU A 196 -5.47 2.50 1.43
C LEU A 196 -6.67 2.53 2.38
N PRO A 197 -6.65 1.74 3.48
CA PRO A 197 -7.63 1.85 4.55
C PRO A 197 -7.64 3.26 5.16
N PHE A 198 -8.82 3.71 5.61
CA PHE A 198 -8.96 5.04 6.22
C PHE A 198 -8.01 5.24 7.41
N ALA A 199 -7.83 4.19 8.22
CA ALA A 199 -6.94 4.21 9.37
C ALA A 199 -5.48 4.50 9.01
N VAL A 200 -5.01 3.99 7.86
CA VAL A 200 -3.66 4.22 7.33
C VAL A 200 -3.53 5.65 6.81
N LYS A 201 -4.53 6.12 6.04
CA LYS A 201 -4.59 7.51 5.56
C LYS A 201 -4.54 8.51 6.70
N GLU A 202 -5.37 8.32 7.74
CA GLU A 202 -5.38 9.16 8.94
C GLU A 202 -3.99 9.21 9.60
N ARG A 203 -3.33 8.06 9.76
CA ARG A 203 -2.01 8.00 10.39
C ARG A 203 -0.94 8.70 9.54
N LEU A 204 -0.94 8.49 8.22
CA LEU A 204 -0.03 9.18 7.29
C LEU A 204 -0.22 10.70 7.34
N ILE A 205 -1.46 11.18 7.33
CA ILE A 205 -1.77 12.61 7.45
C ILE A 205 -1.18 13.17 8.76
N CYS A 206 -1.35 12.46 9.88
CA CYS A 206 -0.77 12.87 11.15
C CYS A 206 0.76 12.93 11.10
N LEU A 207 1.43 11.93 10.53
CA LEU A 207 2.90 11.89 10.40
C LEU A 207 3.42 13.05 9.55
N VAL A 208 2.82 13.28 8.38
CA VAL A 208 3.21 14.38 7.49
C VAL A 208 2.99 15.75 8.15
N CYS A 209 1.85 15.94 8.81
CA CYS A 209 1.57 17.20 9.51
C CYS A 209 2.52 17.45 10.68
N SER A 210 2.89 16.41 11.45
CA SER A 210 3.85 16.56 12.54
C SER A 210 5.26 16.87 12.03
N ALA A 211 5.70 16.22 10.95
CA ALA A 211 6.99 16.51 10.32
C ALA A 211 7.04 17.93 9.75
N LEU A 212 5.93 18.39 9.14
CA LEU A 212 5.82 19.77 8.63
C LEU A 212 5.88 20.78 9.77
N ARG A 213 5.15 20.52 10.88
CA ARG A 213 5.21 21.37 12.09
C ARG A 213 6.65 21.52 12.58
N ALA A 214 7.36 20.42 12.81
CA ALA A 214 8.75 20.44 13.26
C ALA A 214 9.64 21.28 12.32
N ARG A 215 9.50 21.10 10.99
CA ARG A 215 10.27 21.89 10.01
C ARG A 215 9.94 23.38 10.04
N LEU A 216 8.68 23.75 10.23
CA LEU A 216 8.25 25.15 10.34
C LEU A 216 8.84 25.82 11.58
N THR A 217 8.84 25.13 12.70
CA THR A 217 9.42 25.62 13.95
C THR A 217 10.94 25.70 13.87
N ASP A 218 11.62 24.62 13.45
CA ASP A 218 13.08 24.50 13.50
C ASP A 218 13.78 25.36 12.43
N LYS A 219 13.24 25.41 11.21
CA LYS A 219 13.90 26.08 10.08
C LYS A 219 13.42 27.51 9.81
N HIS A 220 12.16 27.79 10.14
CA HIS A 220 11.53 29.06 9.80
C HIS A 220 11.19 29.92 11.01
N ASN A 221 11.55 29.48 12.23
CA ASN A 221 11.28 30.18 13.50
C ASN A 221 9.81 30.60 13.67
N ILE A 222 8.88 29.83 13.11
CA ILE A 222 7.45 30.07 13.30
C ILE A 222 7.09 29.70 14.74
N PRO A 223 6.37 30.56 15.47
CA PRO A 223 5.91 30.21 16.82
C PRO A 223 5.17 28.87 16.82
N ASP A 224 5.47 28.01 17.83
CA ASP A 224 4.96 26.65 17.90
C ASP A 224 3.42 26.60 17.91
N GLU A 225 2.76 27.58 18.54
CA GLU A 225 1.30 27.70 18.56
C GLU A 225 0.73 27.94 17.15
N LEU A 226 1.37 28.78 16.34
CA LEU A 226 0.95 29.03 14.94
C LEU A 226 1.23 27.82 14.03
N ALA A 227 2.38 27.16 14.22
CA ALA A 227 2.73 25.95 13.49
C ALA A 227 1.74 24.80 13.79
N GLU A 228 1.31 24.67 15.05
CA GLU A 228 0.27 23.71 15.45
C GLU A 228 -1.08 24.02 14.80
N GLN A 229 -1.53 25.28 14.85
CA GLN A 229 -2.80 25.67 14.22
C GLN A 229 -2.81 25.42 12.73
N LEU A 230 -1.72 25.76 12.01
CA LEU A 230 -1.58 25.52 10.57
C LEU A 230 -1.58 24.01 10.24
N SER A 231 -0.85 23.21 11.02
CA SER A 231 -0.79 21.77 10.81
C SER A 231 -2.12 21.08 11.16
N ALA A 232 -2.81 21.52 12.20
CA ALA A 232 -4.14 21.02 12.57
C ALA A 232 -5.18 21.32 11.45
N HIS A 233 -5.16 22.55 10.93
CA HIS A 233 -6.02 22.95 9.82
C HIS A 233 -5.77 22.12 8.56
N GLY A 234 -4.48 21.96 8.17
CA GLY A 234 -4.09 21.13 7.04
C GLY A 234 -4.50 19.65 7.22
N ARG A 235 -4.35 19.13 8.43
CA ARG A 235 -4.77 17.76 8.82
C ARG A 235 -6.28 17.57 8.62
N GLU A 236 -7.10 18.46 9.19
CA GLU A 236 -8.56 18.36 9.07
C GLU A 236 -9.02 18.45 7.62
N ARG A 237 -8.45 19.37 6.83
CA ARG A 237 -8.79 19.53 5.40
C ARG A 237 -8.50 18.25 4.60
N THR A 238 -7.33 17.66 4.79
CA THR A 238 -6.93 16.43 4.10
C THR A 238 -7.76 15.23 4.59
N LEU A 239 -8.08 15.19 5.89
CA LEU A 239 -8.90 14.15 6.48
C LEU A 239 -10.31 14.14 5.90
N VAL A 240 -10.92 15.31 5.73
CA VAL A 240 -12.26 15.45 5.14
C VAL A 240 -12.31 14.91 3.71
N GLN A 241 -11.27 15.11 2.90
CA GLN A 241 -11.19 14.51 1.57
C GLN A 241 -11.17 12.98 1.62
N SER A 242 -10.47 12.41 2.61
CA SER A 242 -10.43 10.97 2.83
C SER A 242 -11.79 10.43 3.31
N LEU A 243 -12.50 11.18 4.15
CA LEU A 243 -13.84 10.84 4.61
C LEU A 243 -14.88 10.88 3.47
N ALA A 244 -14.74 11.81 2.53
CA ALA A 244 -15.61 11.91 1.36
C ALA A 244 -15.53 10.68 0.43
N ALA A 245 -14.46 9.92 0.50
CA ALA A 245 -14.28 8.69 -0.27
C ALA A 245 -14.98 7.47 0.34
N LEU A 246 -15.42 7.53 1.60
CA LEU A 246 -16.15 6.44 2.27
C LEU A 246 -17.54 6.30 1.69
N LYS A 247 -17.93 5.08 1.31
CA LYS A 247 -19.23 4.82 0.65
C LYS A 247 -20.20 4.02 1.51
N SER A 248 -19.69 3.24 2.45
CA SER A 248 -20.51 2.36 3.26
C SER A 248 -20.79 2.97 4.64
N GLY A 249 -22.02 2.75 5.16
CA GLY A 249 -22.36 3.20 6.50
C GLY A 249 -21.47 2.58 7.59
N GLN A 250 -21.02 1.36 7.40
CA GLN A 250 -20.09 0.69 8.33
C GLN A 250 -18.70 1.34 8.34
N GLU A 251 -18.16 1.73 7.17
CA GLU A 251 -16.90 2.45 7.09
C GLU A 251 -17.01 3.82 7.77
N ILE A 252 -18.12 4.52 7.60
CA ILE A 252 -18.39 5.82 8.25
C ILE A 252 -18.45 5.66 9.76
N GLU A 253 -19.20 4.67 10.27
CA GLU A 253 -19.29 4.42 11.71
C GLU A 253 -17.94 4.04 12.31
N ALA A 254 -17.17 3.18 11.65
CA ALA A 254 -15.82 2.81 12.08
C ALA A 254 -14.86 4.02 12.10
N ALA A 255 -14.95 4.90 11.09
CA ALA A 255 -14.16 6.13 11.05
C ALA A 255 -14.52 7.09 12.18
N VAL A 256 -15.83 7.28 12.45
CA VAL A 256 -16.32 8.11 13.55
C VAL A 256 -15.88 7.56 14.89
N GLU A 257 -16.02 6.26 15.14
CA GLU A 257 -15.59 5.63 16.39
C GLU A 257 -14.10 5.78 16.63
N ARG A 258 -13.30 5.58 15.57
CA ARG A 258 -11.85 5.75 15.63
C ARG A 258 -11.45 7.18 15.96
N LEU A 259 -12.04 8.17 15.27
CA LEU A 259 -11.77 9.57 15.53
C LEU A 259 -12.25 9.99 16.92
N HIS A 260 -13.40 9.50 17.38
CA HIS A 260 -13.91 9.77 18.72
C HIS A 260 -12.98 9.25 19.82
N ARG A 261 -12.45 8.02 19.68
CA ARG A 261 -11.48 7.45 20.64
C ARG A 261 -10.16 8.22 20.74
N LYS A 262 -9.82 8.98 19.70
CA LYS A 262 -8.56 9.77 19.61
C LYS A 262 -8.78 11.26 19.83
N ASP A 263 -9.94 11.68 20.30
CA ASP A 263 -10.34 13.10 20.41
C ASP A 263 -10.20 13.89 19.09
N GLY A 264 -10.26 13.18 17.98
CA GLY A 264 -10.15 13.74 16.62
C GLY A 264 -11.46 14.27 16.04
N LEU A 265 -12.62 14.07 16.70
CA LEU A 265 -13.91 14.65 16.29
C LEU A 265 -14.00 16.10 16.77
N THR A 266 -13.23 16.99 16.14
CA THR A 266 -13.25 18.41 16.46
C THR A 266 -14.53 19.09 15.94
N PRO A 267 -14.99 20.18 16.58
CA PRO A 267 -16.12 20.96 16.09
C PRO A 267 -15.89 21.46 14.66
N THR A 268 -14.68 21.86 14.31
CA THR A 268 -14.30 22.34 12.99
C THR A 268 -14.33 21.23 11.93
N LEU A 269 -13.90 20.02 12.27
CA LEU A 269 -14.03 18.85 11.40
C LEU A 269 -15.49 18.54 11.11
N LEU A 270 -16.36 18.55 12.13
CA LEU A 270 -17.80 18.34 11.96
C LEU A 270 -18.43 19.43 11.08
N LEU A 271 -18.05 20.70 11.27
CA LEU A 271 -18.55 21.79 10.45
C LEU A 271 -18.14 21.63 8.97
N ARG A 272 -16.88 21.25 8.70
CA ARG A 272 -16.38 20.96 7.35
C ARG A 272 -17.12 19.81 6.69
N THR A 273 -17.31 18.71 7.42
CA THR A 273 -18.03 17.55 6.87
C THR A 273 -19.47 17.91 6.53
N LEU A 274 -20.13 18.72 7.35
CA LEU A 274 -21.46 19.21 7.09
C LEU A 274 -21.50 20.14 5.85
N SER A 275 -20.56 21.10 5.75
CA SER A 275 -20.51 22.07 4.64
C SER A 275 -20.28 21.40 3.28
N LEU A 276 -19.52 20.33 3.23
CA LEU A 276 -19.32 19.51 2.04
C LEU A 276 -20.45 18.53 1.75
N GLY A 277 -21.49 18.53 2.59
CA GLY A 277 -22.66 17.66 2.40
C GLY A 277 -22.45 16.21 2.82
N LEU A 278 -21.39 15.89 3.57
CA LEU A 278 -21.12 14.57 4.16
C LEU A 278 -22.05 14.32 5.36
N PHE A 279 -23.36 14.41 5.10
CA PHE A 279 -24.40 14.42 6.12
C PHE A 279 -24.41 13.16 6.99
N GLU A 280 -24.08 12.01 6.42
CA GLU A 280 -24.06 10.74 7.16
C GLU A 280 -22.92 10.71 8.17
N PHE A 281 -21.74 11.17 7.77
CA PHE A 281 -20.62 11.31 8.67
C PHE A 281 -20.88 12.34 9.76
N PHE A 282 -21.38 13.53 9.38
CA PHE A 282 -21.76 14.56 10.34
C PHE A 282 -22.78 14.05 11.36
N GLY A 283 -23.84 13.39 10.89
CA GLY A 283 -24.90 12.84 11.76
C GLY A 283 -24.38 11.75 12.71
N ALA A 284 -23.50 10.89 12.26
CA ALA A 284 -22.84 9.89 13.09
C ALA A 284 -21.86 10.53 14.09
N GLY A 285 -21.08 11.52 13.66
CA GLY A 285 -20.11 12.23 14.49
C GLY A 285 -20.75 13.01 15.64
N ILE A 286 -21.78 13.80 15.34
CA ILE A 286 -22.51 14.53 16.40
C ILE A 286 -23.27 13.58 17.33
N ALA A 287 -23.76 12.44 16.82
CA ALA A 287 -24.38 11.39 17.61
C ALA A 287 -23.40 10.76 18.60
N ALA A 288 -22.17 10.47 18.16
CA ALA A 288 -21.13 9.93 19.02
C ALA A 288 -20.79 10.89 20.15
N LEU A 289 -20.61 12.18 19.86
CA LEU A 289 -20.36 13.20 20.88
C LEU A 289 -21.54 13.41 21.85
N ALA A 290 -22.78 13.38 21.31
CA ALA A 290 -23.99 13.51 22.10
C ALA A 290 -24.40 12.22 22.82
N GLN A 291 -23.68 11.11 22.62
CA GLN A 291 -23.98 9.78 23.15
C GLN A 291 -25.40 9.29 22.80
N VAL A 292 -25.78 9.45 21.53
CA VAL A 292 -27.07 9.03 20.98
C VAL A 292 -26.82 8.03 19.83
N PRO A 293 -27.69 7.04 19.62
CA PRO A 293 -27.56 6.14 18.45
C PRO A 293 -27.55 6.92 17.12
N SER A 294 -26.60 6.62 16.22
CA SER A 294 -26.36 7.37 14.97
C SER A 294 -27.61 7.47 14.09
N GLY A 295 -28.37 6.36 13.94
CA GLY A 295 -29.61 6.35 13.17
C GLY A 295 -30.71 7.24 13.74
N LYS A 296 -30.80 7.39 15.08
CA LYS A 296 -31.77 8.30 15.71
C LYS A 296 -31.41 9.77 15.46
N ALA A 297 -30.14 10.11 15.62
CA ALA A 297 -29.65 11.47 15.37
C ALA A 297 -29.82 11.87 13.90
N GLN A 298 -29.43 11.02 12.94
CA GLN A 298 -29.60 11.28 11.52
C GLN A 298 -31.07 11.46 11.13
N ASN A 299 -32.00 10.63 11.65
CA ASN A 299 -33.40 10.74 11.38
C ASN A 299 -33.98 12.02 11.99
N ALA A 300 -33.58 12.41 13.20
CA ALA A 300 -33.98 13.64 13.82
C ALA A 300 -33.54 14.88 13.02
N LEU A 301 -32.28 14.92 12.57
CA LEU A 301 -31.72 15.97 11.74
C LEU A 301 -32.46 16.09 10.38
N ARG A 302 -32.78 14.96 9.75
CA ARG A 302 -33.54 14.95 8.49
C ARG A 302 -34.99 15.45 8.63
N LYS A 303 -35.66 15.12 9.75
CA LYS A 303 -37.08 15.45 9.98
C LYS A 303 -37.26 16.83 10.57
N ALA A 304 -36.53 17.17 11.62
CA ALA A 304 -36.70 18.38 12.39
C ALA A 304 -35.65 19.46 12.09
N GLY A 305 -34.56 19.15 11.36
CA GLY A 305 -33.55 20.14 10.96
C GLY A 305 -32.89 20.84 12.15
N THR A 306 -32.94 22.17 12.14
CA THR A 306 -32.30 23.05 13.13
C THR A 306 -32.71 22.77 14.59
N PRO A 307 -33.96 22.51 14.96
CA PRO A 307 -34.31 22.15 16.34
C PRO A 307 -33.64 20.87 16.83
N ALA A 308 -33.53 19.85 15.98
CA ALA A 308 -32.85 18.64 16.34
C ALA A 308 -31.34 18.86 16.48
N LEU A 309 -30.73 19.69 15.61
CA LEU A 309 -29.34 20.09 15.71
C LEU A 309 -29.09 20.78 17.06
N VAL A 310 -29.87 21.75 17.47
CA VAL A 310 -29.70 22.45 18.74
C VAL A 310 -29.66 21.48 19.92
N SER A 311 -30.61 20.56 19.98
CA SER A 311 -30.68 19.57 21.06
C SER A 311 -29.44 18.63 21.07
N LEU A 312 -28.98 18.19 19.90
CA LEU A 312 -27.79 17.34 19.78
C LEU A 312 -26.52 18.14 20.10
N TYR A 313 -26.44 19.40 19.68
CA TYR A 313 -25.32 20.30 19.90
C TYR A 313 -25.05 20.54 21.38
N GLU A 314 -26.13 20.83 22.14
CA GLU A 314 -26.06 21.04 23.59
C GLU A 314 -25.62 19.76 24.33
N ARG A 315 -26.15 18.62 23.91
CA ARG A 315 -25.75 17.32 24.48
C ARG A 315 -24.29 16.96 24.16
N ALA A 316 -23.82 17.30 22.98
CA ALA A 316 -22.46 17.11 22.54
C ALA A 316 -21.46 18.07 23.22
N LYS A 317 -21.95 19.06 23.98
CA LYS A 317 -21.15 20.10 24.67
C LYS A 317 -20.20 20.82 23.72
N LEU A 318 -20.66 21.13 22.52
CA LEU A 318 -19.87 21.86 21.52
C LEU A 318 -19.83 23.37 21.87
N PRO A 319 -18.80 24.13 21.43
CA PRO A 319 -18.63 25.54 21.75
C PRO A 319 -19.82 26.40 21.27
N GLU A 320 -20.47 27.16 22.17
CA GLU A 320 -21.64 28.01 21.85
C GLU A 320 -21.37 29.01 20.71
N GLN A 321 -20.14 29.48 20.58
CA GLN A 321 -19.72 30.42 19.54
C GLN A 321 -19.86 29.84 18.11
N LEU A 322 -19.76 28.53 17.94
CA LEU A 322 -19.90 27.86 16.63
C LEU A 322 -21.34 27.44 16.32
N LYS A 323 -22.25 27.50 17.30
CA LYS A 323 -23.65 27.08 17.12
C LYS A 323 -24.36 27.76 15.94
N PRO A 324 -24.24 29.10 15.74
CA PRO A 324 -24.83 29.73 14.58
C PRO A 324 -24.27 29.22 13.24
N ALA A 325 -22.98 28.92 13.18
CA ALA A 325 -22.36 28.38 11.96
C ALA A 325 -22.96 27.02 11.59
N PHE A 326 -23.13 26.13 12.56
CA PHE A 326 -23.76 24.82 12.31
C PHE A 326 -25.23 24.96 11.86
N GLN A 327 -25.96 25.91 12.42
CA GLN A 327 -27.37 26.16 12.03
C GLN A 327 -27.45 26.64 10.58
N ILE A 328 -26.66 27.66 10.22
CA ILE A 328 -26.62 28.22 8.85
C ILE A 328 -26.22 27.13 7.85
N VAL A 329 -25.13 26.41 8.11
CA VAL A 329 -24.65 25.40 7.16
C VAL A 329 -25.66 24.24 7.03
N LEU A 330 -26.31 23.81 8.13
CA LEU A 330 -27.32 22.75 8.09
C LEU A 330 -28.53 23.18 7.23
N GLU A 331 -29.01 24.39 7.38
CA GLU A 331 -30.16 24.91 6.59
C GLU A 331 -29.84 24.87 5.10
N VAL A 332 -28.71 25.42 4.69
CA VAL A 332 -28.28 25.40 3.28
C VAL A 332 -28.13 23.95 2.76
N VAL A 333 -27.56 23.05 3.55
CA VAL A 333 -27.40 21.64 3.16
C VAL A 333 -28.74 20.93 3.03
N LEU A 334 -29.69 21.15 3.96
CA LEU A 334 -31.00 20.53 3.92
C LEU A 334 -31.87 21.06 2.75
N GLU A 335 -31.81 22.37 2.46
CA GLU A 335 -32.46 22.94 1.29
C GLU A 335 -31.97 22.33 -0.02
N ARG A 336 -30.65 22.18 -0.17
CA ARG A 336 -30.03 21.51 -1.33
C ARG A 336 -30.52 20.06 -1.49
N ARG A 337 -30.55 19.30 -0.40
CA ARG A 337 -31.03 17.91 -0.44
C ARG A 337 -32.49 17.81 -0.83
N ARG A 338 -33.35 18.77 -0.37
CA ARG A 338 -34.77 18.84 -0.78
C ARG A 338 -34.93 19.20 -2.26
N ALA A 339 -34.03 20.01 -2.81
CA ALA A 339 -33.96 20.35 -4.22
C ALA A 339 -33.38 19.24 -5.12
N GLY A 340 -32.97 18.10 -4.55
CA GLY A 340 -32.39 16.96 -5.29
C GLY A 340 -30.96 17.17 -5.77
N HIS A 341 -30.26 18.19 -5.32
CA HIS A 341 -28.87 18.47 -5.71
C HIS A 341 -27.89 17.74 -4.81
N THR A 342 -27.12 16.84 -5.40
CA THR A 342 -26.01 16.11 -4.75
C THR A 342 -24.69 16.62 -5.30
N GLY A 343 -23.75 16.97 -4.42
CA GLY A 343 -22.41 17.45 -4.80
C GLY A 343 -22.13 18.89 -4.41
N ASN A 344 -20.86 19.31 -4.52
CA ASN A 344 -20.42 20.66 -4.16
C ASN A 344 -20.78 21.63 -5.29
N GLN A 345 -21.66 22.62 -5.01
CA GLN A 345 -22.02 23.67 -5.96
C GLN A 345 -21.47 25.00 -5.49
N PRO A 346 -20.77 25.76 -6.37
CA PRO A 346 -20.19 27.06 -6.03
C PRO A 346 -21.20 28.06 -5.46
N GLU A 347 -22.45 28.02 -5.94
CA GLU A 347 -23.54 28.92 -5.47
C GLU A 347 -23.91 28.66 -4.00
N ALA A 348 -23.95 27.40 -3.59
CA ALA A 348 -24.26 27.06 -2.20
C ALA A 348 -23.07 27.41 -1.27
N GLU A 349 -21.86 27.26 -1.73
CA GLU A 349 -20.66 27.68 -0.99
C GLU A 349 -20.65 29.18 -0.82
N MET A 350 -20.88 29.95 -1.87
CA MET A 350 -20.99 31.43 -1.80
C MET A 350 -22.11 31.89 -0.85
N ARG A 351 -23.22 31.18 -0.85
CA ARG A 351 -24.34 31.49 0.08
C ARG A 351 -23.93 31.22 1.54
N MET A 352 -23.33 30.06 1.81
CA MET A 352 -22.81 29.74 3.16
C MET A 352 -21.81 30.80 3.63
N VAL A 353 -20.86 31.19 2.78
CA VAL A 353 -19.87 32.24 3.08
C VAL A 353 -20.55 33.56 3.40
N ALA A 354 -21.50 33.98 2.58
CA ALA A 354 -22.23 35.25 2.79
C ALA A 354 -23.06 35.27 4.08
N GLU A 355 -23.75 34.17 4.41
CA GLU A 355 -24.53 34.07 5.63
C GLU A 355 -23.67 33.98 6.88
N LEU A 356 -22.53 33.22 6.82
CA LEU A 356 -21.54 33.14 7.89
C LEU A 356 -20.89 34.51 8.14
N ALA A 357 -20.50 35.23 7.09
CA ALA A 357 -19.93 36.57 7.23
C ALA A 357 -20.93 37.59 7.84
N ARG A 358 -22.24 37.43 7.61
CA ARG A 358 -23.25 38.24 8.27
C ARG A 358 -23.39 37.89 9.75
N ALA A 359 -23.31 36.60 10.10
CA ALA A 359 -23.42 36.16 11.48
C ALA A 359 -22.19 36.51 12.32
N TYR A 360 -21.03 36.46 11.70
CA TYR A 360 -19.75 36.73 12.34
C TYR A 360 -19.09 37.97 11.73
N ARG A 361 -19.41 39.15 12.24
CA ARG A 361 -18.96 40.48 11.69
C ARG A 361 -17.45 40.67 11.59
N GLN A 362 -16.65 39.84 12.26
CA GLN A 362 -15.19 39.92 12.29
C GLN A 362 -14.51 39.02 11.26
N ILE A 363 -15.28 38.27 10.47
CA ILE A 363 -14.76 37.28 9.55
C ILE A 363 -14.74 37.82 8.12
N SER A 364 -13.58 37.77 7.46
CA SER A 364 -13.41 38.13 6.05
C SER A 364 -13.99 37.03 5.15
N PRO A 365 -14.92 37.34 4.23
CA PRO A 365 -15.64 36.34 3.44
C PRO A 365 -14.89 35.92 2.16
N ASP A 366 -13.61 35.49 2.27
CA ASP A 366 -12.81 35.16 1.08
C ASP A 366 -13.15 33.76 0.52
N SER A 367 -13.33 32.79 1.40
CA SER A 367 -13.71 31.41 1.05
C SER A 367 -14.29 30.70 2.27
N LEU A 368 -15.04 29.62 2.04
CA LEU A 368 -15.62 28.82 3.13
C LEU A 368 -14.50 28.26 4.05
N GLU A 369 -13.39 27.81 3.47
CA GLU A 369 -12.23 27.33 4.22
C GLU A 369 -11.57 28.42 5.05
N SER A 370 -11.46 29.65 4.51
CA SER A 370 -10.97 30.80 5.25
C SER A 370 -11.86 31.13 6.43
N VAL A 371 -13.19 31.11 6.23
CA VAL A 371 -14.20 31.34 7.29
C VAL A 371 -14.09 30.27 8.38
N ILE A 372 -14.02 28.97 8.02
CA ILE A 372 -13.88 27.88 9.00
C ILE A 372 -12.56 28.00 9.77
N TYR A 373 -11.47 28.38 9.09
CA TYR A 373 -10.19 28.64 9.73
C TYR A 373 -10.28 29.80 10.73
N GLN A 374 -10.91 30.90 10.37
CA GLN A 374 -11.11 32.04 11.28
C GLN A 374 -12.01 31.67 12.46
N LEU A 375 -13.07 30.87 12.21
CA LEU A 375 -13.93 30.32 13.27
C LEU A 375 -13.15 29.42 14.25
N SER A 376 -12.19 28.63 13.77
CA SER A 376 -11.35 27.78 14.63
C SER A 376 -10.45 28.59 15.57
N ARG A 377 -10.17 29.84 15.22
CA ARG A 377 -9.35 30.77 16.03
C ARG A 377 -10.15 31.61 17.01
N LEU A 378 -11.45 31.59 16.95
CA LEU A 378 -12.27 32.22 17.99
C LEU A 378 -11.98 31.49 19.29
N LYS A 379 -11.05 32.00 20.10
CA LYS A 379 -10.76 31.50 21.44
C LYS A 379 -12.06 31.54 22.24
N VAL A 380 -12.23 30.56 23.10
CA VAL A 380 -13.10 30.67 24.26
C VAL A 380 -12.53 31.81 25.11
N GLU A 381 -12.84 33.05 24.77
CA GLU A 381 -12.64 34.16 25.69
C GLU A 381 -13.58 33.90 26.85
N ASP A 382 -12.99 33.84 28.01
CA ASP A 382 -13.64 33.56 29.26
C ASP A 382 -14.97 34.29 29.39
N SER A 383 -15.98 33.52 29.77
CA SER A 383 -17.35 33.96 30.01
C SER A 383 -17.52 34.93 31.17
N ASP A 384 -16.48 35.62 31.58
CA ASP A 384 -16.51 36.59 32.73
C ASP A 384 -16.70 38.05 32.33
N ASP A 385 -16.57 38.42 31.02
CA ASP A 385 -16.70 39.83 30.63
C ASP A 385 -18.08 40.21 30.01
N LEU A 386 -19.07 39.34 30.05
CA LEU A 386 -20.46 39.62 29.59
C LEU A 386 -21.47 39.75 30.78
N ARG A 387 -20.99 40.16 31.95
CA ARG A 387 -21.84 40.62 33.03
C ARG A 387 -21.50 42.08 33.32
N LEU A 388 -22.03 42.96 32.50
CA LEU A 388 -22.33 44.36 32.85
C LEU A 388 -23.57 44.78 32.07
#